data_047e643ba7e8557f4f0e48377e728cad
#
_entry.id   047e643ba7e8557f4f0e48377e728cad
#
_cell.length_a   1.000
_cell.length_b   1.000
_cell.length_c   1.000
_cell.angle_alpha   90.00
_cell.angle_beta   90.00
_cell.angle_gamma   90.00
#
_symmetry.space_group_name_H-M   'P 1'
#
loop_
_entity.id
_entity.type
_entity.pdbx_description
1 polymer ?
#
loop_
_entity_poly.entity_id
_entity_poly.type
_entity_poly.pdbx_seq_one_letter_code
_entity_poly.pdbx_strand_id
1 'polypeptide(L)'
;MDKFIDVPERLALKGVNRRDFMKFCGFMATVLGLPMTFAPRIAEAVAAKRPTVVWLSLSECTGCTESFIRSAHPWAADIILDIIDLAYHETVMAAAGEQAEHILEETIKNNKGKYICIADGAIPTKDNGAYGRIGGKTMMEIANNACKNAAAVICVGICASYGGLPAAKPNPTESKSVQEVTGVKTVNLAGCPPNADNMVATIVHFLLLGKLPALDAKGRPLFAYGQLIHDNCERRGHYEAEEFVKEFGDEGATKGWCLRKVGCQGPETHANCPKIRWNQGTNWPVGAGHPCIGCHEPDFWDKMSPFYVERS
;
A
#
# COMPACT_ATOMS: atom_id res chain seq x y z
N MET A 1 21.58 27.05 -18.37
CA MET A 1 22.50 25.99 -17.95
C MET A 1 21.66 25.02 -17.13
N ASP A 2 21.22 23.94 -17.78
CA ASP A 2 20.47 22.89 -17.11
C ASP A 2 21.34 22.24 -16.04
N LYS A 3 20.97 22.43 -14.78
CA LYS A 3 21.55 21.63 -13.69
C LYS A 3 21.13 20.21 -13.95
N PHE A 4 21.99 19.44 -14.58
CA PHE A 4 21.81 18.01 -14.74
C PHE A 4 21.66 17.38 -13.36
N ILE A 5 20.47 16.85 -13.07
CA ILE A 5 20.23 16.07 -11.85
C ILE A 5 21.14 14.85 -11.94
N ASP A 6 22.12 14.78 -11.07
CA ASP A 6 23.02 13.64 -10.99
C ASP A 6 22.32 12.51 -10.22
N VAL A 7 22.52 11.27 -10.66
CA VAL A 7 22.05 10.12 -9.90
C VAL A 7 22.86 10.09 -8.61
N PRO A 8 22.23 10.06 -7.43
CA PRO A 8 22.98 9.98 -6.19
C PRO A 8 24.01 8.85 -6.24
N GLU A 9 25.22 9.12 -5.81
CA GLU A 9 26.34 8.15 -5.86
C GLU A 9 25.96 6.77 -5.31
N ARG A 10 25.18 6.75 -4.25
CA ARG A 10 24.62 5.51 -3.64
C ARG A 10 23.78 4.66 -4.60
N LEU A 11 22.98 5.27 -5.48
CA LEU A 11 22.18 4.57 -6.49
C LEU A 11 23.06 4.06 -7.63
N ALA A 12 24.07 4.85 -8.03
CA ALA A 12 25.04 4.44 -9.03
C ALA A 12 25.87 3.22 -8.57
N LEU A 13 26.25 3.15 -7.29
CA LEU A 13 26.94 2.00 -6.70
C LEU A 13 26.10 0.71 -6.75
N LYS A 14 24.77 0.82 -6.79
CA LYS A 14 23.84 -0.31 -6.98
C LYS A 14 23.53 -0.60 -8.45
N GLY A 15 24.20 0.04 -9.38
CA GLY A 15 24.00 -0.18 -10.81
C GLY A 15 22.79 0.55 -11.41
N VAL A 16 22.15 1.44 -10.67
CA VAL A 16 21.06 2.28 -11.17
C VAL A 16 21.66 3.40 -12.00
N ASN A 17 21.50 3.33 -13.32
CA ASN A 17 21.95 4.40 -14.20
C ASN A 17 20.92 5.54 -14.30
N ARG A 18 21.38 6.69 -14.80
CA ARG A 18 20.54 7.90 -14.94
C ARG A 18 19.27 7.64 -15.77
N ARG A 19 19.34 6.84 -16.82
CA ARG A 19 18.21 6.55 -17.69
C ARG A 19 17.11 5.79 -16.94
N ASP A 20 17.50 4.80 -16.15
CA ASP A 20 16.55 3.98 -15.40
C ASP A 20 15.94 4.76 -14.23
N PHE A 21 16.75 5.62 -13.58
CA PHE A 21 16.23 6.56 -12.58
C PHE A 21 15.21 7.54 -13.15
N MET A 22 15.45 8.08 -14.35
CA MET A 22 14.49 8.98 -15.00
C MET A 22 13.23 8.23 -15.50
N LYS A 23 13.34 6.96 -15.92
CA LYS A 23 12.17 6.11 -16.22
C LYS A 23 11.31 5.91 -14.97
N PHE A 24 11.93 5.59 -13.84
CA PHE A 24 11.24 5.51 -12.56
C PHE A 24 10.50 6.80 -12.22
N CYS A 25 11.16 7.96 -12.33
CA CYS A 25 10.52 9.26 -12.06
C CYS A 25 9.35 9.53 -13.01
N GLY A 26 9.47 9.16 -14.29
CA GLY A 26 8.39 9.25 -15.26
C GLY A 26 7.23 8.30 -14.95
N PHE A 27 7.52 7.08 -14.55
CA PHE A 27 6.51 6.13 -14.10
C PHE A 27 5.76 6.64 -12.86
N MET A 28 6.48 7.18 -11.86
CA MET A 28 5.86 7.79 -10.69
C MET A 28 4.97 9.00 -11.05
N ALA A 29 5.37 9.83 -12.00
CA ALA A 29 4.52 10.89 -12.51
C ALA A 29 3.22 10.32 -13.08
N THR A 30 3.29 9.25 -13.87
CA THR A 30 2.12 8.57 -14.45
C THR A 30 1.20 7.98 -13.36
N VAL A 31 1.75 7.28 -12.38
CA VAL A 31 0.98 6.71 -11.25
C VAL A 31 0.25 7.81 -10.47
N LEU A 32 0.92 8.94 -10.23
CA LEU A 32 0.36 10.11 -9.55
C LEU A 32 -0.63 10.92 -10.40
N GLY A 33 -0.83 10.57 -11.67
CA GLY A 33 -1.65 11.35 -12.60
C GLY A 33 -1.07 12.73 -12.94
N LEU A 34 0.25 12.89 -12.83
CA LEU A 34 0.97 14.12 -13.13
C LEU A 34 1.52 14.08 -14.57
N PRO A 35 1.65 15.26 -15.25
CA PRO A 35 2.34 15.34 -16.53
C PRO A 35 3.79 14.81 -16.44
N MET A 36 4.29 14.21 -17.53
CA MET A 36 5.67 13.72 -17.61
C MET A 36 6.74 14.80 -17.34
N THR A 37 6.39 16.07 -17.53
CA THR A 37 7.24 17.23 -17.20
C THR A 37 7.57 17.33 -15.71
N PHE A 38 6.87 16.59 -14.84
CA PHE A 38 7.19 16.49 -13.41
C PHE A 38 8.33 15.50 -13.13
N ALA A 39 8.72 14.62 -14.03
CA ALA A 39 9.77 13.63 -13.79
C ALA A 39 11.10 14.26 -13.30
N PRO A 40 11.61 15.38 -13.83
CA PRO A 40 12.80 16.03 -13.27
C PRO A 40 12.59 16.55 -11.85
N ARG A 41 11.41 17.08 -11.53
CA ARG A 41 11.09 17.56 -10.17
C ARG A 41 10.98 16.41 -9.17
N ILE A 42 10.44 15.28 -9.60
CA ILE A 42 10.42 14.04 -8.80
C ILE A 42 11.84 13.58 -8.55
N ALA A 43 12.69 13.56 -9.57
CA ALA A 43 14.10 13.20 -9.43
C ALA A 43 14.85 14.09 -8.42
N GLU A 44 14.63 15.40 -8.49
CA GLU A 44 15.21 16.36 -7.55
C GLU A 44 14.71 16.12 -6.11
N ALA A 45 13.40 15.92 -5.92
CA ALA A 45 12.80 15.69 -4.62
C ALA A 45 13.29 14.39 -3.98
N VAL A 46 13.42 13.33 -4.76
CA VAL A 46 13.91 12.01 -4.33
C VAL A 46 15.41 12.06 -4.01
N ALA A 47 16.19 12.80 -4.79
CA ALA A 47 17.63 12.96 -4.54
C ALA A 47 17.96 13.82 -3.31
N ALA A 48 17.10 14.80 -2.99
CA ALA A 48 17.38 15.81 -1.97
C ALA A 48 17.07 15.37 -0.53
N LYS A 49 16.10 14.49 -0.32
CA LYS A 49 15.56 14.17 1.02
C LYS A 49 15.40 12.67 1.22
N ARG A 50 15.91 12.18 2.34
CA ARG A 50 15.59 10.85 2.87
C ARG A 50 14.76 11.05 4.14
N PRO A 51 13.42 10.92 4.08
CA PRO A 51 12.62 10.99 5.29
C PRO A 51 12.92 9.78 6.17
N THR A 52 13.07 10.01 7.45
CA THR A 52 13.11 8.91 8.42
C THR A 52 11.77 8.21 8.44
N VAL A 53 11.77 6.89 8.34
CA VAL A 53 10.59 6.04 8.33
C VAL A 53 10.67 5.06 9.49
N VAL A 54 9.58 4.99 10.24
CA VAL A 54 9.28 3.94 11.23
C VAL A 54 8.18 3.08 10.62
N TRP A 55 8.45 1.81 10.38
CA TRP A 55 7.48 0.83 9.89
C TRP A 55 7.10 -0.11 11.03
N LEU A 56 5.86 -0.08 11.44
CA LEU A 56 5.32 -0.95 12.49
C LEU A 56 4.65 -2.16 11.86
N SER A 57 5.06 -3.36 12.28
CA SER A 57 4.41 -4.63 11.95
C SER A 57 3.52 -5.02 13.13
N LEU A 58 2.22 -4.76 13.02
CA LEU A 58 1.22 -5.04 14.07
C LEU A 58 0.59 -6.43 13.82
N SER A 59 -0.73 -6.62 14.00
CA SER A 59 -1.37 -7.89 13.66
C SER A 59 -1.52 -8.03 12.16
N GLU A 60 -0.50 -8.60 11.51
CA GLU A 60 -0.35 -8.66 10.06
C GLU A 60 0.20 -10.04 9.60
N CYS A 61 0.29 -10.25 8.29
CA CYS A 61 0.78 -11.48 7.67
C CYS A 61 2.08 -11.30 6.86
N THR A 62 2.75 -10.16 6.98
CA THR A 62 3.93 -9.73 6.21
C THR A 62 3.65 -9.50 4.72
N GLY A 63 2.42 -9.70 4.25
CA GLY A 63 2.06 -9.55 2.83
C GLY A 63 2.24 -8.14 2.27
N CYS A 64 2.05 -7.10 3.08
CA CYS A 64 2.25 -5.72 2.67
C CYS A 64 3.74 -5.39 2.55
N THR A 65 4.57 -5.86 3.46
CA THR A 65 6.03 -5.78 3.40
C THR A 65 6.56 -6.51 2.16
N GLU A 66 6.09 -7.74 1.89
CA GLU A 66 6.42 -8.50 0.68
C GLU A 66 6.04 -7.75 -0.60
N SER A 67 4.83 -7.19 -0.65
CA SER A 67 4.39 -6.38 -1.79
C SER A 67 5.33 -5.19 -2.00
N PHE A 68 5.69 -4.49 -0.93
CA PHE A 68 6.57 -3.33 -0.98
C PHE A 68 7.97 -3.68 -1.54
N ILE A 69 8.56 -4.77 -1.06
CA ILE A 69 9.88 -5.24 -1.52
C ILE A 69 9.85 -5.65 -3.00
N ARG A 70 8.70 -6.15 -3.49
CA ARG A 70 8.49 -6.55 -4.88
C ARG A 70 8.03 -5.41 -5.79
N SER A 71 8.17 -4.14 -5.35
CA SER A 71 7.81 -2.99 -6.18
C SER A 71 8.45 -3.03 -7.57
N ALA A 72 7.72 -2.54 -8.55
CA ALA A 72 7.88 -2.75 -9.97
C ALA A 72 9.24 -2.34 -10.55
N HIS A 73 9.97 -3.19 -11.10
CA HIS A 73 11.34 -3.21 -11.57
C HIS A 73 12.34 -3.69 -10.51
N PRO A 74 13.30 -4.55 -10.87
CA PRO A 74 14.33 -5.03 -9.93
C PRO A 74 15.09 -3.90 -9.22
N TRP A 75 14.95 -2.67 -9.69
CA TRP A 75 15.59 -1.47 -9.17
C TRP A 75 14.71 -0.65 -8.21
N ALA A 76 13.40 -0.93 -8.12
CA ALA A 76 12.52 -0.08 -7.31
C ALA A 76 12.69 -0.34 -5.81
N ALA A 77 12.87 -1.57 -5.37
CA ALA A 77 13.19 -1.86 -3.98
C ALA A 77 14.50 -1.20 -3.55
N ASP A 78 15.54 -1.25 -4.38
CA ASP A 78 16.80 -0.58 -4.13
C ASP A 78 16.64 0.95 -4.11
N ILE A 79 15.92 1.50 -5.10
CA ILE A 79 15.63 2.94 -5.14
C ILE A 79 14.84 3.38 -3.91
N ILE A 80 13.84 2.60 -3.48
CA ILE A 80 13.00 2.93 -2.33
C ILE A 80 13.80 2.90 -1.03
N LEU A 81 14.63 1.88 -0.82
CA LEU A 81 15.50 1.79 0.34
C LEU A 81 16.55 2.91 0.37
N ASP A 82 16.88 3.48 -0.79
CA ASP A 82 17.76 4.64 -0.89
C ASP A 82 17.03 5.98 -0.81
N ILE A 83 15.72 6.01 -1.11
CA ILE A 83 14.88 7.20 -1.03
C ILE A 83 14.46 7.49 0.41
N ILE A 84 14.27 6.47 1.23
CA ILE A 84 13.90 6.59 2.64
C ILE A 84 15.07 6.22 3.55
N ASP A 85 15.05 6.74 4.76
CA ASP A 85 15.86 6.28 5.88
C ASP A 85 14.99 5.38 6.76
N LEU A 86 15.01 4.06 6.48
CA LEU A 86 14.23 3.07 7.19
C LEU A 86 14.88 2.80 8.55
N ALA A 87 14.53 3.61 9.54
CA ALA A 87 15.12 3.54 10.87
C ALA A 87 14.62 2.34 11.69
N TYR A 88 13.38 1.92 11.46
CA TYR A 88 12.79 0.78 12.15
C TYR A 88 11.88 -0.03 11.23
N HIS A 89 12.08 -1.33 11.20
CA HIS A 89 11.21 -2.31 10.56
C HIS A 89 11.56 -3.70 11.08
N GLU A 90 10.69 -4.34 11.82
CA GLU A 90 10.96 -5.58 12.54
C GLU A 90 11.48 -6.72 11.66
N THR A 91 10.98 -6.83 10.43
CA THR A 91 11.33 -7.94 9.53
C THR A 91 12.64 -7.74 8.76
N VAL A 92 13.03 -6.49 8.44
CA VAL A 92 14.17 -6.23 7.53
C VAL A 92 15.35 -5.51 8.19
N MET A 93 15.19 -5.00 9.43
CA MET A 93 16.30 -4.40 10.16
C MET A 93 17.25 -5.47 10.71
N ALA A 94 18.52 -5.12 10.91
CA ALA A 94 19.51 -6.03 11.48
C ALA A 94 19.41 -6.18 13.00
N ALA A 95 18.91 -5.17 13.70
CA ALA A 95 18.74 -5.18 15.15
C ALA A 95 17.56 -6.08 15.55
N ALA A 96 17.66 -6.70 16.74
CA ALA A 96 16.61 -7.56 17.29
C ALA A 96 16.48 -7.35 18.81
N GLY A 97 15.36 -7.78 19.41
CA GLY A 97 15.11 -7.72 20.84
C GLY A 97 15.18 -6.30 21.41
N GLU A 98 15.80 -6.15 22.58
CA GLU A 98 15.92 -4.86 23.28
C GLU A 98 16.60 -3.77 22.43
N GLN A 99 17.53 -4.16 21.57
CA GLN A 99 18.20 -3.21 20.67
C GLN A 99 17.23 -2.63 19.64
N ALA A 100 16.33 -3.43 19.08
CA ALA A 100 15.31 -2.97 18.15
C ALA A 100 14.32 -2.02 18.83
N GLU A 101 13.85 -2.38 20.04
CA GLU A 101 12.95 -1.55 20.83
C GLU A 101 13.59 -0.20 21.19
N HIS A 102 14.87 -0.20 21.56
CA HIS A 102 15.61 1.02 21.85
C HIS A 102 15.74 1.93 20.62
N ILE A 103 16.01 1.35 19.45
CA ILE A 103 16.06 2.10 18.18
C ILE A 103 14.71 2.75 17.88
N LEU A 104 13.59 2.03 18.08
CA LEU A 104 12.26 2.58 17.91
C LEU A 104 12.03 3.80 18.82
N GLU A 105 12.31 3.66 20.12
CA GLU A 105 12.11 4.71 21.11
C GLU A 105 12.98 5.94 20.82
N GLU A 106 14.27 5.76 20.54
CA GLU A 106 15.18 6.86 20.19
C GLU A 106 14.79 7.53 18.87
N THR A 107 14.36 6.76 17.88
CA THR A 107 13.89 7.33 16.60
C THR A 107 12.68 8.22 16.82
N ILE A 108 11.68 7.76 17.57
CA ILE A 108 10.48 8.55 17.89
C ILE A 108 10.86 9.83 18.66
N LYS A 109 11.70 9.70 19.67
CA LYS A 109 12.13 10.82 20.53
C LYS A 109 12.90 11.88 19.74
N ASN A 110 13.89 11.47 18.96
CA ASN A 110 14.80 12.37 18.28
C ASN A 110 14.20 12.99 17.01
N ASN A 111 13.19 12.34 16.41
CA ASN A 111 12.56 12.79 15.17
C ASN A 111 11.09 13.17 15.35
N LYS A 112 10.67 13.53 16.56
CA LYS A 112 9.28 13.90 16.85
C LYS A 112 8.74 14.94 15.86
N GLY A 113 7.61 14.63 15.21
CA GLY A 113 6.97 15.48 14.20
C GLY A 113 7.72 15.58 12.86
N LYS A 114 8.76 14.73 12.62
CA LYS A 114 9.58 14.80 11.40
C LYS A 114 9.67 13.47 10.64
N TYR A 115 9.32 12.35 11.25
CA TYR A 115 9.33 11.03 10.59
C TYR A 115 7.97 10.65 10.04
N ILE A 116 7.96 9.72 9.08
CA ILE A 116 6.77 9.08 8.57
C ILE A 116 6.58 7.76 9.34
N CYS A 117 5.40 7.56 9.92
CA CYS A 117 5.02 6.26 10.46
C CYS A 117 4.23 5.49 9.39
N ILE A 118 4.77 4.35 8.98
CA ILE A 118 4.05 3.35 8.19
C ILE A 118 3.55 2.29 9.17
N ALA A 119 2.27 1.98 9.11
CA ALA A 119 1.66 0.96 9.94
C ALA A 119 1.07 -0.15 9.07
N ASP A 120 1.48 -1.39 9.33
CA ASP A 120 0.96 -2.62 8.74
C ASP A 120 0.28 -3.45 9.83
N GLY A 121 -0.91 -3.99 9.52
CA GLY A 121 -1.68 -4.80 10.47
C GLY A 121 -2.71 -4.05 11.32
N ALA A 122 -3.64 -4.81 11.86
CA ALA A 122 -4.68 -4.34 12.77
C ALA A 122 -4.16 -4.27 14.22
N ILE A 123 -4.95 -3.68 15.11
CA ILE A 123 -4.59 -3.54 16.52
C ILE A 123 -5.65 -4.26 17.38
N PRO A 124 -5.31 -5.38 18.03
CA PRO A 124 -6.17 -6.00 19.04
C PRO A 124 -6.41 -5.05 20.21
N THR A 125 -7.68 -4.85 20.59
CA THR A 125 -8.03 -3.91 21.68
C THR A 125 -8.62 -4.58 22.91
N LYS A 126 -9.10 -5.82 22.78
CA LYS A 126 -9.68 -6.57 23.89
C LYS A 126 -8.68 -6.74 25.06
N ASP A 127 -9.21 -6.68 26.27
CA ASP A 127 -8.43 -6.79 27.51
C ASP A 127 -7.21 -5.84 27.52
N ASN A 128 -7.43 -4.58 27.15
CA ASN A 128 -6.41 -3.53 27.04
C ASN A 128 -5.26 -3.91 26.08
N GLY A 129 -5.56 -4.62 24.98
CA GLY A 129 -4.57 -4.99 23.97
C GLY A 129 -3.73 -6.21 24.33
N ALA A 130 -4.15 -7.02 25.29
CA ALA A 130 -3.39 -8.19 25.77
C ALA A 130 -3.08 -9.21 24.67
N TYR A 131 -3.92 -9.28 23.62
CA TYR A 131 -3.79 -10.24 22.52
C TYR A 131 -2.78 -9.85 21.43
N GLY A 132 -2.18 -8.67 21.51
CA GLY A 132 -1.14 -8.23 20.58
C GLY A 132 -0.01 -7.51 21.32
N ARG A 133 1.16 -8.17 21.45
CA ARG A 133 2.31 -7.63 22.19
C ARG A 133 3.60 -7.78 21.39
N ILE A 134 4.45 -6.76 21.46
CA ILE A 134 5.78 -6.71 20.85
C ILE A 134 6.72 -6.12 21.89
N GLY A 135 7.85 -6.75 22.15
CA GLY A 135 8.84 -6.27 23.14
C GLY A 135 8.27 -6.02 24.54
N GLY A 136 7.23 -6.79 24.93
CA GLY A 136 6.56 -6.64 26.22
C GLY A 136 5.48 -5.54 26.29
N LYS A 137 5.39 -4.65 25.28
CA LYS A 137 4.36 -3.61 25.17
C LYS A 137 3.18 -4.11 24.34
N THR A 138 2.00 -3.53 24.55
CA THR A 138 0.85 -3.82 23.69
C THR A 138 1.01 -3.08 22.34
N MET A 139 0.47 -3.66 21.26
CA MET A 139 0.42 -2.98 19.95
C MET A 139 -0.33 -1.64 20.03
N MET A 140 -1.29 -1.51 20.95
CA MET A 140 -1.98 -0.25 21.22
C MET A 140 -1.03 0.83 21.76
N GLU A 141 -0.17 0.49 22.72
CA GLU A 141 0.82 1.41 23.29
C GLU A 141 1.83 1.83 22.23
N ILE A 142 2.37 0.88 21.46
CA ILE A 142 3.34 1.13 20.40
C ILE A 142 2.74 2.04 19.32
N ALA A 143 1.55 1.70 18.80
CA ALA A 143 0.88 2.48 17.76
C ALA A 143 0.53 3.91 18.24
N ASN A 144 0.01 4.05 19.47
CA ASN A 144 -0.26 5.37 20.03
C ASN A 144 1.00 6.23 20.14
N ASN A 145 2.11 5.65 20.62
CA ASN A 145 3.36 6.38 20.74
C ASN A 145 3.92 6.77 19.37
N ALA A 146 4.02 5.83 18.44
CA ALA A 146 4.62 6.09 17.14
C ALA A 146 3.73 7.00 16.26
N CYS A 147 2.42 6.72 16.15
CA CYS A 147 1.55 7.48 15.26
C CYS A 147 1.31 8.92 15.74
N LYS A 148 1.14 9.16 17.04
CA LYS A 148 0.89 10.52 17.57
C LYS A 148 2.09 11.45 17.50
N ASN A 149 3.29 10.90 17.37
CA ASN A 149 4.53 11.66 17.28
C ASN A 149 5.07 11.78 15.84
N ALA A 150 4.40 11.18 14.85
CA ALA A 150 4.80 11.23 13.45
C ALA A 150 4.35 12.51 12.74
N ALA A 151 5.05 12.92 11.68
CA ALA A 151 4.63 13.98 10.76
C ALA A 151 3.46 13.52 9.86
N ALA A 152 3.44 12.23 9.53
CA ALA A 152 2.37 11.61 8.75
C ALA A 152 2.26 10.13 9.13
N VAL A 153 1.04 9.58 9.06
CA VAL A 153 0.76 8.16 9.27
C VAL A 153 0.17 7.57 8.00
N ILE A 154 0.83 6.54 7.47
CA ILE A 154 0.41 5.81 6.28
C ILE A 154 0.08 4.39 6.70
N CYS A 155 -1.18 4.00 6.60
CA CYS A 155 -1.62 2.62 6.81
C CYS A 155 -1.43 1.85 5.50
N VAL A 156 -0.60 0.80 5.52
CA VAL A 156 -0.44 -0.12 4.40
C VAL A 156 -1.24 -1.38 4.67
N GLY A 157 -2.05 -1.76 3.69
CA GLY A 157 -2.94 -2.90 3.81
C GLY A 157 -4.30 -2.60 4.44
N ILE A 158 -5.23 -3.50 4.15
CA ILE A 158 -6.61 -3.40 4.63
C ILE A 158 -6.69 -3.56 6.15
N CYS A 159 -5.74 -4.29 6.75
CA CYS A 159 -5.71 -4.53 8.19
C CYS A 159 -5.44 -3.23 8.97
N ALA A 160 -4.40 -2.50 8.63
CA ALA A 160 -4.09 -1.21 9.24
C ALA A 160 -5.15 -0.16 8.93
N SER A 161 -5.68 -0.16 7.70
CA SER A 161 -6.65 0.84 7.24
C SER A 161 -8.04 0.69 7.88
N TYR A 162 -8.55 -0.54 8.05
CA TYR A 162 -9.94 -0.79 8.44
C TYR A 162 -10.14 -2.02 9.35
N GLY A 163 -9.07 -2.60 9.90
CA GLY A 163 -9.14 -3.81 10.73
C GLY A 163 -8.86 -5.11 9.98
N GLY A 164 -9.26 -5.20 8.71
CA GLY A 164 -8.94 -6.32 7.82
C GLY A 164 -9.38 -7.69 8.31
N LEU A 165 -8.68 -8.73 7.87
CA LEU A 165 -8.97 -10.10 8.27
C LEU A 165 -8.91 -10.33 9.79
N PRO A 166 -8.02 -9.70 10.58
CA PRO A 166 -8.06 -9.81 12.02
C PRO A 166 -9.36 -9.33 12.66
N ALA A 167 -10.07 -8.37 12.03
CA ALA A 167 -11.35 -7.84 12.47
C ALA A 167 -12.56 -8.60 11.91
N ALA A 168 -12.35 -9.69 11.14
CA ALA A 168 -13.44 -10.51 10.62
C ALA A 168 -14.27 -11.13 11.76
N LYS A 169 -15.59 -11.24 11.53
CA LYS A 169 -16.49 -11.82 12.53
C LYS A 169 -16.11 -13.27 12.87
N PRO A 170 -16.12 -13.62 14.16
CA PRO A 170 -16.66 -12.91 15.32
C PRO A 170 -15.71 -11.87 15.95
N ASN A 171 -14.55 -11.59 15.40
CA ASN A 171 -13.54 -10.64 15.89
C ASN A 171 -13.20 -10.85 17.39
N PRO A 172 -12.67 -12.01 17.78
CA PRO A 172 -12.51 -12.37 19.20
C PRO A 172 -11.51 -11.49 19.95
N THR A 173 -10.63 -10.80 19.25
CA THR A 173 -9.61 -9.90 19.81
C THR A 173 -10.03 -8.42 19.78
N GLU A 174 -11.22 -8.12 19.26
CA GLU A 174 -11.71 -6.76 19.04
C GLU A 174 -10.69 -5.90 18.25
N SER A 175 -10.13 -6.51 17.20
CA SER A 175 -9.16 -5.84 16.33
C SER A 175 -9.78 -4.65 15.60
N LYS A 176 -9.04 -3.55 15.55
CA LYS A 176 -9.45 -2.27 14.96
C LYS A 176 -8.37 -1.71 14.05
N SER A 177 -8.75 -0.73 13.23
CA SER A 177 -7.80 0.04 12.42
C SER A 177 -6.89 0.93 13.28
N VAL A 178 -5.78 1.37 12.69
CA VAL A 178 -4.84 2.29 13.35
C VAL A 178 -5.52 3.61 13.70
N GLN A 179 -6.34 4.15 12.80
CA GLN A 179 -7.05 5.41 13.05
C GLN A 179 -8.05 5.31 14.20
N GLU A 180 -8.80 4.21 14.30
CA GLU A 180 -9.76 4.00 15.41
C GLU A 180 -9.07 3.93 16.77
N VAL A 181 -7.88 3.32 16.83
CA VAL A 181 -7.14 3.16 18.10
C VAL A 181 -6.37 4.42 18.47
N THR A 182 -5.73 5.08 17.51
CA THR A 182 -4.84 6.22 17.80
C THR A 182 -5.53 7.58 17.75
N GLY A 183 -6.66 7.68 17.04
CA GLY A 183 -7.35 8.94 16.76
C GLY A 183 -6.61 9.85 15.76
N VAL A 184 -5.47 9.38 15.19
CA VAL A 184 -4.68 10.14 14.22
C VAL A 184 -5.24 9.95 12.82
N LYS A 185 -5.35 11.02 12.05
CA LYS A 185 -5.74 10.94 10.64
C LYS A 185 -4.69 10.18 9.83
N THR A 186 -5.11 9.18 9.08
CA THR A 186 -4.24 8.29 8.31
C THR A 186 -4.44 8.45 6.80
N VAL A 187 -3.40 8.13 6.04
CA VAL A 187 -3.51 7.83 4.61
C VAL A 187 -3.66 6.32 4.46
N ASN A 188 -4.80 5.87 3.93
CA ASN A 188 -5.14 4.46 3.86
C ASN A 188 -4.81 3.87 2.48
N LEU A 189 -3.71 3.14 2.38
CA LEU A 189 -3.35 2.35 1.21
C LEU A 189 -3.98 0.97 1.34
N ALA A 190 -5.29 0.92 1.11
CA ALA A 190 -6.07 -0.30 1.26
C ALA A 190 -5.69 -1.35 0.21
N GLY A 191 -5.77 -2.62 0.57
CA GLY A 191 -5.48 -3.78 -0.26
C GLY A 191 -5.02 -4.96 0.58
N CYS A 192 -5.07 -6.16 0.01
CA CYS A 192 -4.62 -7.38 0.70
C CYS A 192 -3.74 -8.23 -0.24
N PRO A 193 -2.48 -7.79 -0.40
CA PRO A 193 -1.84 -6.53 0.01
C PRO A 193 -2.19 -5.34 -0.92
N PRO A 194 -1.81 -4.09 -0.59
CA PRO A 194 -1.86 -2.97 -1.52
C PRO A 194 -0.77 -3.10 -2.59
N ASN A 195 -0.99 -2.46 -3.75
CA ASN A 195 0.02 -2.45 -4.80
C ASN A 195 1.24 -1.61 -4.38
N ALA A 196 2.44 -2.17 -4.57
CA ALA A 196 3.70 -1.55 -4.21
C ALA A 196 3.91 -0.17 -4.83
N ASP A 197 3.54 0.00 -6.10
CA ASP A 197 3.73 1.26 -6.81
C ASP A 197 2.86 2.38 -6.21
N ASN A 198 1.68 2.06 -5.65
CA ASN A 198 0.86 3.01 -4.92
C ASN A 198 1.50 3.43 -3.58
N MET A 199 2.18 2.49 -2.89
CA MET A 199 2.92 2.81 -1.67
C MET A 199 4.07 3.77 -1.96
N VAL A 200 4.88 3.45 -2.98
CA VAL A 200 5.99 4.31 -3.44
C VAL A 200 5.49 5.67 -3.89
N ALA A 201 4.46 5.72 -4.74
CA ALA A 201 3.89 6.95 -5.24
C ALA A 201 3.39 7.87 -4.11
N THR A 202 2.85 7.31 -3.02
CA THR A 202 2.42 8.08 -1.86
C THR A 202 3.61 8.75 -1.16
N ILE A 203 4.72 8.03 -0.98
CA ILE A 203 5.97 8.57 -0.41
C ILE A 203 6.54 9.65 -1.33
N VAL A 204 6.65 9.36 -2.63
CA VAL A 204 7.15 10.32 -3.63
C VAL A 204 6.29 11.58 -3.69
N HIS A 205 4.96 11.45 -3.60
CA HIS A 205 4.05 12.60 -3.53
C HIS A 205 4.37 13.49 -2.33
N PHE A 206 4.55 12.89 -1.15
CA PHE A 206 4.90 13.63 0.06
C PHE A 206 6.26 14.34 -0.07
N LEU A 207 7.27 13.67 -0.64
CA LEU A 207 8.58 14.26 -0.89
C LEU A 207 8.52 15.43 -1.86
N LEU A 208 7.77 15.27 -2.95
CA LEU A 208 7.65 16.25 -4.03
C LEU A 208 6.90 17.50 -3.59
N LEU A 209 5.80 17.35 -2.86
CA LEU A 209 4.87 18.43 -2.57
C LEU A 209 4.86 18.88 -1.10
N GLY A 210 5.55 18.16 -0.20
CA GLY A 210 5.57 18.47 1.24
C GLY A 210 4.21 18.28 1.93
N LYS A 211 3.24 17.62 1.28
CA LYS A 211 1.89 17.38 1.79
C LYS A 211 1.38 16.02 1.34
N LEU A 212 0.41 15.50 2.08
CA LEU A 212 -0.27 14.27 1.74
C LEU A 212 -1.10 14.41 0.46
N PRO A 213 -1.34 13.32 -0.30
CA PRO A 213 -2.21 13.35 -1.48
C PRO A 213 -3.66 13.69 -1.10
N ALA A 214 -4.46 14.12 -2.08
CA ALA A 214 -5.89 14.26 -1.93
C ALA A 214 -6.51 12.88 -1.65
N LEU A 215 -7.40 12.82 -0.64
CA LEU A 215 -8.00 11.60 -0.15
C LEU A 215 -9.50 11.56 -0.42
N ASP A 216 -10.05 10.37 -0.59
CA ASP A 216 -11.49 10.12 -0.56
C ASP A 216 -12.04 10.13 0.88
N ALA A 217 -13.36 9.95 1.03
CA ALA A 217 -14.02 9.90 2.33
C ALA A 217 -13.56 8.74 3.24
N LYS A 218 -12.91 7.72 2.68
CA LYS A 218 -12.35 6.56 3.38
C LYS A 218 -10.86 6.73 3.70
N GLY A 219 -10.29 7.91 3.43
CA GLY A 219 -8.89 8.22 3.68
C GLY A 219 -7.92 7.64 2.64
N ARG A 220 -8.41 7.21 1.45
CA ARG A 220 -7.60 6.61 0.40
C ARG A 220 -7.15 7.65 -0.62
N PRO A 221 -5.90 7.61 -1.13
CA PRO A 221 -5.42 8.51 -2.17
C PRO A 221 -6.24 8.45 -3.46
N LEU A 222 -6.77 9.59 -3.92
CA LEU A 222 -7.61 9.65 -5.11
C LEU A 222 -6.89 9.19 -6.39
N PHE A 223 -5.57 9.35 -6.50
CA PHE A 223 -4.81 8.90 -7.66
C PHE A 223 -4.86 7.36 -7.83
N ALA A 224 -5.01 6.61 -6.74
CA ALA A 224 -5.06 5.16 -6.73
C ALA A 224 -6.48 4.60 -6.58
N TYR A 225 -7.35 5.30 -5.85
CA TYR A 225 -8.67 4.78 -5.46
C TYR A 225 -9.83 5.67 -5.91
N GLY A 226 -9.59 6.64 -6.80
CA GLY A 226 -10.63 7.57 -7.27
C GLY A 226 -11.60 6.99 -8.30
N GLN A 227 -11.36 5.77 -8.81
CA GLN A 227 -12.17 5.13 -9.85
C GLN A 227 -12.48 3.68 -9.49
N LEU A 228 -13.61 3.18 -9.99
CA LEU A 228 -13.96 1.77 -9.88
C LEU A 228 -13.05 0.92 -10.79
N ILE A 229 -12.73 -0.29 -10.33
CA ILE A 229 -12.01 -1.28 -11.13
C ILE A 229 -12.77 -1.55 -12.44
N HIS A 230 -14.09 -1.66 -12.36
CA HIS A 230 -14.96 -1.95 -13.50
C HIS A 230 -14.84 -0.91 -14.61
N ASP A 231 -14.67 0.38 -14.29
CA ASP A 231 -14.58 1.47 -15.28
C ASP A 231 -13.40 1.32 -16.23
N ASN A 232 -12.33 0.66 -15.78
CA ASN A 232 -11.09 0.48 -16.54
C ASN A 232 -10.77 -1.01 -16.80
N CYS A 233 -11.75 -1.90 -16.58
CA CYS A 233 -11.56 -3.33 -16.77
C CYS A 233 -11.50 -3.69 -18.26
N GLU A 234 -10.51 -4.48 -18.65
CA GLU A 234 -10.35 -4.99 -20.02
C GLU A 234 -11.49 -5.90 -20.46
N ARG A 235 -12.26 -6.46 -19.49
CA ARG A 235 -13.42 -7.32 -19.74
C ARG A 235 -14.75 -6.57 -19.73
N ARG A 236 -14.73 -5.23 -19.67
CA ARG A 236 -15.95 -4.41 -19.61
C ARG A 236 -16.83 -4.57 -20.86
N GLY A 237 -16.23 -4.67 -22.05
CA GLY A 237 -16.99 -4.91 -23.29
C GLY A 237 -17.81 -6.21 -23.26
N HIS A 238 -17.26 -7.27 -22.64
CA HIS A 238 -18.01 -8.52 -22.43
C HIS A 238 -19.14 -8.37 -21.41
N TYR A 239 -18.98 -7.51 -20.40
CA TYR A 239 -20.05 -7.19 -19.47
C TYR A 239 -21.23 -6.50 -20.20
N GLU A 240 -20.94 -5.54 -21.04
CA GLU A 240 -21.92 -4.78 -21.84
C GLU A 240 -22.62 -5.66 -22.91
N ALA A 241 -21.91 -6.69 -23.40
CA ALA A 241 -22.44 -7.68 -24.34
C ALA A 241 -23.15 -8.88 -23.66
N GLU A 242 -23.28 -8.87 -22.34
CA GLU A 242 -23.84 -9.96 -21.53
C GLU A 242 -23.09 -11.30 -21.69
N GLU A 243 -21.81 -11.24 -22.05
CA GLU A 243 -20.93 -12.40 -22.20
C GLU A 243 -20.23 -12.70 -20.86
N PHE A 244 -20.70 -13.71 -20.15
CA PHE A 244 -20.25 -14.03 -18.80
C PHE A 244 -19.66 -15.43 -18.70
N VAL A 245 -18.58 -15.54 -17.94
CA VAL A 245 -18.09 -16.81 -17.38
C VAL A 245 -19.13 -17.29 -16.36
N LYS A 246 -19.68 -18.49 -16.56
CA LYS A 246 -20.70 -19.09 -15.68
C LYS A 246 -20.08 -20.00 -14.62
N GLU A 247 -19.00 -20.66 -14.99
CA GLU A 247 -18.18 -21.49 -14.10
C GLU A 247 -16.72 -21.47 -14.51
N PHE A 248 -15.81 -21.73 -13.58
CA PHE A 248 -14.38 -21.75 -13.87
C PHE A 248 -14.04 -22.87 -14.85
N GLY A 249 -13.35 -22.52 -15.94
CA GLY A 249 -12.93 -23.46 -16.98
C GLY A 249 -13.93 -23.67 -18.11
N ASP A 250 -15.06 -22.97 -18.12
CA ASP A 250 -16.03 -23.01 -19.23
C ASP A 250 -15.49 -22.32 -20.50
N GLU A 251 -16.29 -22.33 -21.56
CA GLU A 251 -15.95 -21.68 -22.83
C GLU A 251 -15.76 -20.16 -22.63
N GLY A 252 -16.57 -19.53 -21.80
CA GLY A 252 -16.44 -18.10 -21.47
C GLY A 252 -15.13 -17.78 -20.78
N ALA A 253 -14.66 -18.65 -19.88
CA ALA A 253 -13.35 -18.51 -19.24
C ALA A 253 -12.20 -18.57 -20.26
N THR A 254 -12.28 -19.50 -21.21
CA THR A 254 -11.29 -19.63 -22.30
C THR A 254 -11.29 -18.42 -23.23
N LYS A 255 -12.46 -17.84 -23.48
CA LYS A 255 -12.64 -16.65 -24.33
C LYS A 255 -12.37 -15.33 -23.58
N GLY A 256 -12.12 -15.36 -22.29
CA GLY A 256 -11.84 -14.17 -21.50
C GLY A 256 -13.06 -13.30 -21.18
N TRP A 257 -14.26 -13.88 -21.16
CA TRP A 257 -15.51 -13.18 -20.86
C TRP A 257 -15.54 -12.59 -19.44
N CYS A 258 -16.57 -11.77 -19.16
CA CYS A 258 -16.70 -11.10 -17.88
C CYS A 258 -16.92 -12.08 -16.72
N LEU A 259 -16.21 -11.85 -15.60
CA LEU A 259 -16.22 -12.71 -14.41
C LEU A 259 -17.34 -12.36 -13.41
N ARG A 260 -18.34 -11.51 -13.77
CA ARG A 260 -19.36 -11.05 -12.83
C ARG A 260 -20.15 -12.22 -12.24
N LYS A 261 -20.54 -13.22 -13.04
CA LYS A 261 -21.33 -14.38 -12.59
C LYS A 261 -20.56 -15.37 -11.72
N VAL A 262 -19.23 -15.30 -11.74
CA VAL A 262 -18.37 -16.07 -10.83
C VAL A 262 -17.87 -15.22 -9.66
N GLY A 263 -18.58 -14.14 -9.32
CA GLY A 263 -18.41 -13.39 -8.08
C GLY A 263 -17.48 -12.17 -8.14
N CYS A 264 -17.20 -11.63 -9.32
CA CYS A 264 -16.34 -10.44 -9.45
C CYS A 264 -16.98 -9.20 -8.80
N GLN A 265 -16.24 -8.58 -7.87
CA GLN A 265 -16.62 -7.37 -7.13
C GLN A 265 -16.03 -6.09 -7.76
N GLY A 266 -15.58 -6.14 -9.02
CA GLY A 266 -15.03 -4.99 -9.73
C GLY A 266 -15.94 -3.76 -9.77
N PRO A 267 -17.27 -3.91 -9.97
CA PRO A 267 -18.22 -2.79 -9.94
C PRO A 267 -18.34 -2.07 -8.59
N GLU A 268 -18.00 -2.71 -7.49
CA GLU A 268 -18.08 -2.16 -6.13
C GLU A 268 -16.71 -1.76 -5.55
N THR A 269 -15.61 -2.02 -6.29
CA THR A 269 -14.24 -1.88 -5.76
C THR A 269 -13.52 -0.70 -6.41
N HIS A 270 -13.03 0.21 -5.59
CA HIS A 270 -12.22 1.35 -6.02
C HIS A 270 -10.73 1.01 -5.95
N ALA A 271 -10.08 0.91 -7.10
CA ALA A 271 -8.64 0.75 -7.21
C ALA A 271 -8.16 0.93 -8.67
N ASN A 272 -6.87 1.17 -8.84
CA ASN A 272 -6.23 1.31 -10.14
C ASN A 272 -5.58 0.00 -10.65
N CYS A 273 -5.94 -1.17 -10.10
CA CYS A 273 -5.40 -2.48 -10.48
C CYS A 273 -5.37 -2.75 -12.01
N PRO A 274 -6.43 -2.40 -12.79
CA PRO A 274 -6.40 -2.61 -14.23
C PRO A 274 -5.33 -1.79 -14.94
N LYS A 275 -4.98 -0.61 -14.39
CA LYS A 275 -4.06 0.35 -15.01
C LYS A 275 -2.60 0.04 -14.72
N ILE A 276 -2.26 -0.10 -13.42
CA ILE A 276 -0.87 -0.28 -13.00
C ILE A 276 -0.47 -1.75 -12.94
N ARG A 277 -1.45 -2.65 -12.79
CA ARG A 277 -1.24 -4.09 -12.67
C ARG A 277 -0.28 -4.48 -11.53
N TRP A 278 0.20 -5.72 -11.52
CA TRP A 278 1.11 -6.27 -10.53
C TRP A 278 2.35 -6.83 -11.21
N ASN A 279 3.42 -7.04 -10.45
CA ASN A 279 4.65 -7.66 -10.93
C ASN A 279 5.16 -6.97 -12.21
N GLN A 280 5.49 -5.69 -12.10
CA GLN A 280 5.99 -4.87 -13.21
C GLN A 280 4.98 -4.71 -14.37
N GLY A 281 3.71 -4.58 -14.05
CA GLY A 281 2.66 -4.42 -15.05
C GLY A 281 2.29 -5.70 -15.81
N THR A 282 2.81 -6.85 -15.39
CA THR A 282 2.62 -8.12 -16.10
C THR A 282 1.15 -8.52 -16.13
N ASN A 283 0.48 -8.53 -14.96
CA ASN A 283 -0.90 -8.98 -14.86
C ASN A 283 -1.57 -8.49 -13.58
N TRP A 284 -2.87 -8.77 -13.46
CA TRP A 284 -3.68 -8.53 -12.29
C TRP A 284 -4.77 -9.61 -12.17
N PRO A 285 -5.44 -9.79 -11.01
CA PRO A 285 -6.32 -10.94 -10.80
C PRO A 285 -7.36 -11.15 -11.90
N VAL A 286 -8.10 -10.10 -12.31
CA VAL A 286 -9.15 -10.25 -13.34
C VAL A 286 -8.55 -10.52 -14.72
N GLY A 287 -7.41 -9.91 -15.06
CA GLY A 287 -6.66 -10.23 -16.28
C GLY A 287 -6.23 -11.69 -16.33
N ALA A 288 -5.85 -12.26 -15.18
CA ALA A 288 -5.47 -13.66 -15.02
C ALA A 288 -6.66 -14.64 -14.97
N GLY A 289 -7.90 -14.16 -15.09
CA GLY A 289 -9.10 -15.02 -15.03
C GLY A 289 -9.66 -15.25 -13.62
N HIS A 290 -9.17 -14.52 -12.62
CA HIS A 290 -9.68 -14.59 -11.25
C HIS A 290 -10.59 -13.40 -10.94
N PRO A 291 -11.84 -13.59 -10.43
CA PRO A 291 -12.72 -12.49 -10.11
C PRO A 291 -12.12 -11.58 -9.03
N CYS A 292 -12.37 -10.28 -9.14
CA CYS A 292 -12.04 -9.33 -8.08
C CYS A 292 -12.81 -9.68 -6.81
N ILE A 293 -12.13 -9.84 -5.67
CA ILE A 293 -12.74 -10.14 -4.37
C ILE A 293 -13.03 -8.89 -3.53
N GLY A 294 -12.73 -7.69 -4.05
CA GLY A 294 -13.02 -6.44 -3.36
C GLY A 294 -12.01 -6.05 -2.28
N CYS A 295 -10.80 -6.58 -2.29
CA CYS A 295 -9.82 -6.47 -1.20
C CYS A 295 -9.39 -5.03 -0.83
N HIS A 296 -9.81 -4.02 -1.59
CA HIS A 296 -9.55 -2.60 -1.31
C HIS A 296 -10.71 -1.91 -0.58
N GLU A 297 -11.84 -2.60 -0.39
CA GLU A 297 -13.01 -2.00 0.25
C GLU A 297 -13.10 -2.37 1.74
N PRO A 298 -13.55 -1.44 2.60
CA PRO A 298 -13.81 -1.74 4.00
C PRO A 298 -14.76 -2.93 4.16
N ASP A 299 -14.47 -3.80 5.11
CA ASP A 299 -15.25 -4.99 5.46
C ASP A 299 -15.40 -6.01 4.32
N PHE A 300 -14.51 -6.00 3.29
CA PHE A 300 -14.62 -6.96 2.17
C PHE A 300 -14.63 -8.42 2.65
N TRP A 301 -13.92 -8.70 3.72
CA TRP A 301 -13.81 -10.03 4.34
C TRP A 301 -15.14 -10.57 4.85
N ASP A 302 -16.05 -9.71 5.29
CA ASP A 302 -17.40 -10.07 5.73
C ASP A 302 -18.46 -9.74 4.68
N LYS A 303 -18.41 -8.54 4.08
CA LYS A 303 -19.44 -8.06 3.16
C LYS A 303 -19.38 -8.72 1.79
N MET A 304 -18.20 -9.07 1.30
CA MET A 304 -18.04 -9.69 -0.03
C MET A 304 -17.84 -11.20 0.05
N SER A 305 -17.79 -11.76 1.23
CA SER A 305 -17.84 -13.19 1.49
C SER A 305 -19.30 -13.71 1.45
N PRO A 306 -19.55 -14.94 1.00
CA PRO A 306 -18.61 -15.86 0.37
C PRO A 306 -18.17 -15.39 -1.02
N PHE A 307 -16.87 -15.58 -1.31
CA PHE A 307 -16.30 -15.26 -2.63
C PHE A 307 -16.78 -16.27 -3.68
N TYR A 308 -16.68 -15.89 -4.96
CA TYR A 308 -17.05 -16.74 -6.10
C TYR A 308 -18.54 -17.05 -6.24
N VAL A 309 -19.37 -16.25 -5.64
CA VAL A 309 -20.82 -16.33 -5.77
C VAL A 309 -21.33 -15.11 -6.52
N GLU A 310 -22.21 -15.32 -7.51
CA GLU A 310 -22.86 -14.23 -8.23
C GLU A 310 -23.59 -13.31 -7.25
N ARG A 311 -23.41 -12.01 -7.43
CA ARG A 311 -24.14 -11.00 -6.70
C ARG A 311 -24.98 -10.18 -7.67
N SER A 312 -26.22 -9.98 -7.30
CA SER A 312 -27.20 -9.14 -8.02
C SER A 312 -26.77 -7.67 -8.06
#